data_ce7a83dda936d17771b88a4437e94433
#
_entry.id   ce7a83dda936d17771b88a4437e94433
#
_cell.length_a   1.000
_cell.length_b   1.000
_cell.length_c   1.000
_cell.angle_alpha   90.00
_cell.angle_beta   90.00
_cell.angle_gamma   90.00
#
_symmetry.space_group_name_H-M   'P 1'
#
loop_
_entity.id
_entity.type
_entity.pdbx_description
1 polymer ?
#
loop_
_entity_poly.entity_id
_entity_poly.type
_entity_poly.pdbx_seq_one_letter_code
_entity_poly.pdbx_strand_id
1 'polypeptide(L)'
;MSSGHLRHGNAPTTTTKPITETEIAAEFSHHDLSIARINNGSFGSCPKSIISAQQQWQLKFLQQPDYFYYNTLKPSMLKSRTLIQSLVNAADVDEISIVDNATTAAAIVLQYVTWSFFTSDFRPGDAAVMLHYAYGSVKSSVQAYVARAGGKVIEVHLPFPLSSNEEIFTEFDKALKMGKMNGGKIRLAVIDHITSMPSVVIPVKELVQMCRDEGVDVIFVDGAHAIGNVEIDVRDIGADFYTSNLHKWFFSPPSAAFFYCKRSDKVLNLHHPVVSVEYGNGLAIESAWIGTRDYSAQLVIPEVLELFVNRFEGGIEGIRKRNHDKIVEMAEMLVKAWGTELGTPPEMCSSMAMVGMPACLGISGTEDALKLRTHLRVSFKVEVPIYYTAPLEGKVNPITGYARISHQVYNTIEDYYRFRDAIIKLVNDAFTCVLLSN
;
A
#
# COMPACT_ATOMS: atom_id res chain seq x y z
N MET A 1 -16.67 40.39 7.59
CA MET A 1 -17.83 40.25 6.72
C MET A 1 -17.76 38.88 6.09
N SER A 2 -18.71 38.09 6.48
CA SER A 2 -19.21 36.83 5.95
C SER A 2 -18.31 35.96 5.08
N SER A 3 -17.73 34.91 5.71
CA SER A 3 -17.11 33.76 5.07
C SER A 3 -18.20 32.78 4.60
N GLY A 4 -18.40 32.68 3.28
CA GLY A 4 -19.29 31.72 2.67
C GLY A 4 -18.65 30.33 2.61
N HIS A 5 -19.12 29.40 3.43
CA HIS A 5 -18.85 27.97 3.28
C HIS A 5 -19.52 27.46 1.99
N LEU A 6 -18.72 27.08 1.02
CA LEU A 6 -19.20 26.32 -0.14
C LEU A 6 -19.54 24.89 0.34
N ARG A 7 -20.82 24.57 0.35
CA ARG A 7 -21.36 23.23 0.61
C ARG A 7 -20.96 22.31 -0.55
N HIS A 8 -20.35 21.20 -0.25
CA HIS A 8 -20.14 20.10 -1.19
C HIS A 8 -21.50 19.67 -1.77
N GLY A 9 -21.58 19.66 -3.10
CA GLY A 9 -22.77 19.21 -3.81
C GLY A 9 -23.03 17.72 -3.52
N ASN A 10 -24.27 17.44 -3.06
CA ASN A 10 -24.76 16.09 -2.87
C ASN A 10 -24.71 15.33 -4.19
N ALA A 11 -23.91 14.27 -4.28
CA ALA A 11 -24.06 13.24 -5.29
C ALA A 11 -25.48 12.62 -5.16
N PRO A 12 -26.12 12.17 -6.25
CA PRO A 12 -27.43 11.56 -6.18
C PRO A 12 -27.37 10.30 -5.34
N THR A 13 -28.03 10.32 -4.19
CA THR A 13 -28.22 9.15 -3.34
C THR A 13 -29.20 8.19 -4.04
N THR A 14 -28.67 7.28 -4.84
CA THR A 14 -29.41 6.04 -5.11
C THR A 14 -29.44 5.31 -3.77
N THR A 15 -30.65 5.19 -3.19
CA THR A 15 -30.89 4.44 -1.95
C THR A 15 -30.77 2.93 -2.21
N THR A 16 -29.55 2.48 -2.46
CA THR A 16 -29.26 1.05 -2.44
C THR A 16 -29.32 0.61 -0.99
N LYS A 17 -30.08 -0.47 -0.73
CA LYS A 17 -30.14 -1.07 0.61
C LYS A 17 -28.73 -1.39 1.09
N PRO A 18 -28.34 -1.03 2.33
CA PRO A 18 -27.05 -1.37 2.88
C PRO A 18 -26.75 -2.87 2.78
N ILE A 19 -25.51 -3.21 2.46
CA ILE A 19 -25.07 -4.60 2.34
C ILE A 19 -25.12 -5.29 3.72
N THR A 20 -25.65 -6.50 3.75
CA THR A 20 -25.73 -7.32 4.97
C THR A 20 -24.50 -8.20 5.12
N GLU A 21 -24.22 -8.70 6.34
CA GLU A 21 -23.12 -9.66 6.60
C GLU A 21 -23.26 -10.93 5.75
N THR A 22 -24.49 -11.42 5.54
CA THR A 22 -24.75 -12.57 4.68
C THR A 22 -24.39 -12.29 3.22
N GLU A 23 -24.70 -11.10 2.71
CA GLU A 23 -24.32 -10.68 1.36
C GLU A 23 -22.80 -10.49 1.23
N ILE A 24 -22.13 -9.93 2.25
CA ILE A 24 -20.67 -9.86 2.29
C ILE A 24 -20.07 -11.28 2.22
N ALA A 25 -20.55 -12.21 3.05
CA ALA A 25 -20.08 -13.59 3.01
C ALA A 25 -20.31 -14.25 1.63
N ALA A 26 -21.43 -13.96 0.96
CA ALA A 26 -21.71 -14.45 -0.38
C ALA A 26 -20.75 -13.89 -1.44
N GLU A 27 -20.40 -12.61 -1.34
CA GLU A 27 -19.43 -11.95 -2.22
C GLU A 27 -18.01 -12.56 -2.13
N PHE A 28 -17.64 -13.09 -0.98
CA PHE A 28 -16.33 -13.73 -0.74
C PHE A 28 -16.39 -15.25 -0.56
N SER A 29 -17.50 -15.90 -0.96
CA SER A 29 -17.68 -17.37 -0.83
C SER A 29 -16.72 -18.22 -1.68
N HIS A 30 -15.89 -17.62 -2.51
CA HIS A 30 -14.77 -18.27 -3.21
C HIS A 30 -13.52 -18.41 -2.35
N HIS A 31 -13.47 -17.80 -1.16
CA HIS A 31 -12.38 -18.00 -0.20
C HIS A 31 -12.41 -19.42 0.35
N ASP A 32 -11.23 -19.97 0.63
CA ASP A 32 -11.13 -21.21 1.40
C ASP A 32 -11.47 -20.92 2.86
N LEU A 33 -12.70 -21.25 3.25
CA LEU A 33 -13.24 -21.02 4.60
C LEU A 33 -12.54 -21.87 5.67
N SER A 34 -11.75 -22.87 5.30
CA SER A 34 -10.95 -23.64 6.25
C SER A 34 -9.76 -22.85 6.79
N ILE A 35 -9.36 -21.75 6.13
CA ILE A 35 -8.18 -20.94 6.46
C ILE A 35 -8.60 -19.61 7.09
N ALA A 36 -8.12 -19.32 8.30
CA ALA A 36 -8.18 -17.99 8.90
C ALA A 36 -7.21 -17.06 8.15
N ARG A 37 -7.77 -16.23 7.26
CA ARG A 37 -6.99 -15.37 6.35
C ARG A 37 -6.88 -13.97 6.92
N ILE A 38 -5.93 -13.74 7.82
CA ILE A 38 -5.68 -12.42 8.45
C ILE A 38 -4.45 -11.70 7.87
N ASN A 39 -4.18 -11.94 6.57
CA ASN A 39 -3.10 -11.32 5.78
C ASN A 39 -3.65 -10.59 4.55
N ASN A 40 -4.63 -9.71 4.74
CA ASN A 40 -5.28 -8.99 3.63
C ASN A 40 -4.33 -7.99 2.95
N GLY A 41 -3.43 -7.38 3.72
CA GLY A 41 -2.48 -6.40 3.21
C GLY A 41 -1.48 -6.92 2.17
N SER A 42 -1.26 -8.23 2.05
CA SER A 42 -0.33 -8.76 1.04
C SER A 42 -0.92 -8.70 -0.37
N PHE A 43 -2.14 -9.19 -0.57
CA PHE A 43 -2.72 -9.37 -1.90
C PHE A 43 -4.15 -8.82 -2.05
N GLY A 44 -4.82 -8.49 -0.93
CA GLY A 44 -6.22 -8.10 -0.94
C GLY A 44 -7.17 -9.22 -1.34
N SER A 45 -8.38 -8.86 -1.74
CA SER A 45 -9.38 -9.75 -2.31
C SER A 45 -10.41 -8.99 -3.11
N CYS A 46 -10.98 -9.65 -4.12
CA CYS A 46 -11.97 -9.09 -5.03
C CYS A 46 -13.33 -9.77 -4.82
N PRO A 47 -14.46 -9.03 -4.67
CA PRO A 47 -15.79 -9.61 -4.54
C PRO A 47 -16.22 -10.36 -5.82
N LYS A 48 -17.11 -11.34 -5.69
CA LYS A 48 -17.66 -12.10 -6.83
C LYS A 48 -18.35 -11.23 -7.87
N SER A 49 -19.09 -10.24 -7.44
CA SER A 49 -19.74 -9.25 -8.33
C SER A 49 -18.72 -8.56 -9.23
N ILE A 50 -17.56 -8.18 -8.67
CA ILE A 50 -16.48 -7.52 -9.41
C ILE A 50 -15.72 -8.50 -10.31
N ILE A 51 -15.50 -9.74 -9.85
CA ILE A 51 -14.93 -10.81 -10.70
C ILE A 51 -15.81 -11.02 -11.92
N SER A 52 -17.15 -11.08 -11.72
CA SER A 52 -18.11 -11.23 -12.83
C SER A 52 -18.08 -10.04 -13.79
N ALA A 53 -18.00 -8.81 -13.26
CA ALA A 53 -17.88 -7.60 -14.10
C ALA A 53 -16.56 -7.59 -14.88
N GLN A 54 -15.45 -8.00 -14.28
CA GLN A 54 -14.17 -8.16 -14.97
C GLN A 54 -14.25 -9.14 -16.12
N GLN A 55 -14.90 -10.30 -15.93
CA GLN A 55 -15.12 -11.29 -16.97
C GLN A 55 -15.94 -10.73 -18.15
N GLN A 56 -16.93 -9.87 -17.89
CA GLN A 56 -17.67 -9.19 -18.95
C GLN A 56 -16.77 -8.26 -19.78
N TRP A 57 -15.82 -7.55 -19.16
CA TRP A 57 -14.84 -6.74 -19.87
C TRP A 57 -13.93 -7.60 -20.76
N GLN A 58 -13.48 -8.76 -20.27
CA GLN A 58 -12.68 -9.72 -21.05
C GLN A 58 -13.45 -10.23 -22.27
N LEU A 59 -14.70 -10.66 -22.07
CA LEU A 59 -15.56 -11.12 -23.15
C LEU A 59 -15.83 -10.02 -24.18
N LYS A 60 -16.08 -8.79 -23.74
CA LYS A 60 -16.33 -7.65 -24.62
C LYS A 60 -15.11 -7.35 -25.52
N PHE A 61 -13.89 -7.48 -24.99
CA PHE A 61 -12.68 -7.39 -25.80
C PHE A 61 -12.61 -8.51 -26.85
N LEU A 62 -12.84 -9.77 -26.43
CA LEU A 62 -12.73 -10.93 -27.33
C LEU A 62 -13.82 -10.98 -28.40
N GLN A 63 -14.99 -10.41 -28.15
CA GLN A 63 -16.10 -10.36 -29.13
C GLN A 63 -15.77 -9.49 -30.33
N GLN A 64 -15.12 -8.33 -30.11
CA GLN A 64 -14.78 -7.39 -31.18
C GLN A 64 -13.55 -6.55 -30.80
N PRO A 65 -12.32 -7.11 -30.94
CA PRO A 65 -11.08 -6.48 -30.47
C PRO A 65 -10.82 -5.10 -31.08
N ASP A 66 -11.03 -4.95 -32.40
CA ASP A 66 -10.80 -3.67 -33.08
C ASP A 66 -11.76 -2.57 -32.58
N TYR A 67 -13.05 -2.89 -32.52
CA TYR A 67 -14.03 -1.95 -31.98
C TYR A 67 -13.73 -1.60 -30.51
N PHE A 68 -13.34 -2.59 -29.73
CA PHE A 68 -12.97 -2.40 -28.32
C PHE A 68 -11.80 -1.42 -28.20
N TYR A 69 -10.74 -1.64 -28.97
CA TYR A 69 -9.56 -0.78 -28.93
C TYR A 69 -9.88 0.65 -29.33
N TYR A 70 -10.51 0.86 -30.51
CA TYR A 70 -10.74 2.19 -31.05
C TYR A 70 -11.87 2.96 -30.37
N ASN A 71 -12.90 2.27 -29.83
CA ASN A 71 -14.13 2.94 -29.41
C ASN A 71 -14.47 2.72 -27.91
N THR A 72 -13.91 1.70 -27.26
CA THR A 72 -14.30 1.33 -25.89
C THR A 72 -13.20 1.60 -24.87
N LEU A 73 -11.95 1.23 -25.15
CA LEU A 73 -10.87 1.23 -24.19
C LEU A 73 -10.58 2.64 -23.63
N LYS A 74 -10.29 3.62 -24.51
CA LYS A 74 -9.94 4.99 -24.08
C LYS A 74 -11.05 5.67 -23.28
N PRO A 75 -12.32 5.69 -23.71
CA PRO A 75 -13.40 6.27 -22.90
C PRO A 75 -13.61 5.57 -21.56
N SER A 76 -13.46 4.23 -21.50
CA SER A 76 -13.63 3.48 -20.26
C SER A 76 -12.45 3.70 -19.32
N MET A 77 -11.23 3.79 -19.81
CA MET A 77 -10.06 4.16 -19.02
C MET A 77 -10.19 5.57 -18.44
N LEU A 78 -10.73 6.52 -19.24
CA LEU A 78 -10.99 7.87 -18.76
C LEU A 78 -12.01 7.87 -17.59
N LYS A 79 -13.05 7.02 -17.64
CA LYS A 79 -13.99 6.87 -16.50
C LYS A 79 -13.27 6.40 -15.25
N SER A 80 -12.41 5.39 -15.34
CA SER A 80 -11.61 4.91 -14.21
C SER A 80 -10.71 6.01 -13.64
N ARG A 81 -10.04 6.78 -14.51
CA ARG A 81 -9.20 7.91 -14.10
C ARG A 81 -9.99 9.02 -13.42
N THR A 82 -11.14 9.41 -13.98
CA THR A 82 -12.03 10.45 -13.41
C THR A 82 -12.54 10.06 -12.02
N LEU A 83 -12.87 8.78 -11.84
CA LEU A 83 -13.27 8.26 -10.54
C LEU A 83 -12.14 8.41 -9.51
N ILE A 84 -10.95 7.93 -9.86
CA ILE A 84 -9.78 8.03 -8.97
C ILE A 84 -9.42 9.49 -8.69
N GLN A 85 -9.46 10.37 -9.70
CA GLN A 85 -9.26 11.80 -9.51
C GLN A 85 -10.11 12.36 -8.38
N SER A 86 -11.41 12.04 -8.39
CA SER A 86 -12.35 12.49 -7.36
C SER A 86 -12.04 11.89 -5.98
N LEU A 87 -11.65 10.61 -5.92
CA LEU A 87 -11.37 9.90 -4.67
C LEU A 87 -10.10 10.40 -3.97
N VAL A 88 -9.12 10.91 -4.72
CA VAL A 88 -7.83 11.34 -4.17
C VAL A 88 -7.65 12.85 -4.21
N ASN A 89 -8.70 13.61 -4.57
CA ASN A 89 -8.71 15.07 -4.68
C ASN A 89 -7.63 15.62 -5.63
N ALA A 90 -7.35 14.93 -6.75
CA ALA A 90 -6.45 15.46 -7.77
C ALA A 90 -7.11 16.63 -8.54
N ALA A 91 -6.31 17.62 -8.95
CA ALA A 91 -6.82 18.84 -9.60
C ALA A 91 -7.33 18.57 -11.02
N ASP A 92 -6.68 17.69 -11.75
CA ASP A 92 -6.99 17.37 -13.14
C ASP A 92 -6.95 15.84 -13.36
N VAL A 93 -7.82 15.34 -14.22
CA VAL A 93 -7.85 13.91 -14.59
C VAL A 93 -6.56 13.46 -15.28
N ASP A 94 -5.85 14.37 -15.94
CA ASP A 94 -4.58 14.06 -16.59
C ASP A 94 -3.41 13.93 -15.59
N GLU A 95 -3.61 14.26 -14.33
CA GLU A 95 -2.67 13.93 -13.25
C GLU A 95 -2.77 12.45 -12.82
N ILE A 96 -3.82 11.73 -13.27
CA ILE A 96 -4.08 10.34 -12.90
C ILE A 96 -3.79 9.42 -14.07
N SER A 97 -2.91 8.47 -13.87
CA SER A 97 -2.67 7.32 -14.75
C SER A 97 -3.12 6.04 -14.04
N ILE A 98 -3.62 5.06 -14.77
CA ILE A 98 -3.85 3.71 -14.23
C ILE A 98 -2.69 2.83 -14.72
N VAL A 99 -2.01 2.21 -13.76
CA VAL A 99 -0.86 1.32 -13.99
C VAL A 99 -1.11 -0.05 -13.34
N ASP A 100 -0.23 -1.01 -13.57
CA ASP A 100 -0.44 -2.38 -13.08
C ASP A 100 -0.37 -2.48 -11.55
N ASN A 101 0.60 -1.78 -10.95
CA ASN A 101 0.84 -1.82 -9.51
C ASN A 101 1.83 -0.71 -9.11
N ALA A 102 2.01 -0.53 -7.79
CA ALA A 102 2.94 0.45 -7.24
C ALA A 102 4.41 0.21 -7.66
N THR A 103 4.81 -1.02 -7.95
CA THR A 103 6.16 -1.31 -8.46
C THR A 103 6.38 -0.73 -9.87
N THR A 104 5.36 -0.81 -10.74
CA THR A 104 5.37 -0.14 -12.04
C THR A 104 5.44 1.38 -11.88
N ALA A 105 4.66 1.96 -10.96
CA ALA A 105 4.70 3.39 -10.65
C ALA A 105 6.10 3.82 -10.17
N ALA A 106 6.71 3.06 -9.25
CA ALA A 106 8.07 3.31 -8.79
C ALA A 106 9.09 3.28 -9.94
N ALA A 107 8.95 2.32 -10.87
CA ALA A 107 9.82 2.24 -12.04
C ALA A 107 9.70 3.47 -12.96
N ILE A 108 8.48 4.01 -13.14
CA ILE A 108 8.24 5.27 -13.91
C ILE A 108 9.01 6.43 -13.26
N VAL A 109 8.85 6.62 -11.94
CA VAL A 109 9.53 7.69 -11.21
C VAL A 109 11.05 7.52 -11.26
N LEU A 110 11.54 6.32 -10.97
CA LEU A 110 12.99 6.05 -10.93
C LEU A 110 13.65 6.20 -12.30
N GLN A 111 12.99 5.77 -13.36
CA GLN A 111 13.46 5.99 -14.71
C GLN A 111 13.52 7.49 -15.02
N TYR A 112 12.48 8.24 -14.72
CA TYR A 112 12.43 9.69 -14.92
C TYR A 112 13.57 10.38 -14.16
N VAL A 113 13.71 10.15 -12.86
CA VAL A 113 14.74 10.79 -12.02
C VAL A 113 16.15 10.44 -12.48
N THR A 114 16.41 9.18 -12.84
CA THR A 114 17.74 8.73 -13.24
C THR A 114 18.07 8.99 -14.70
N TRP A 115 17.05 9.13 -15.56
CA TRP A 115 17.25 9.50 -16.96
C TRP A 115 17.69 10.96 -17.12
N SER A 116 17.27 11.85 -16.21
CA SER A 116 17.77 13.22 -16.15
C SER A 116 19.30 13.29 -15.89
N PHE A 117 19.92 12.16 -15.57
CA PHE A 117 21.37 12.00 -15.55
C PHE A 117 22.04 12.39 -16.89
N PHE A 118 21.43 12.05 -18.02
CA PHE A 118 21.95 12.45 -19.35
C PHE A 118 21.83 13.94 -19.61
N THR A 119 20.99 14.66 -18.87
CA THR A 119 20.83 16.11 -18.92
C THR A 119 21.72 16.85 -17.93
N SER A 120 22.63 16.15 -17.22
CA SER A 120 23.55 16.68 -16.19
C SER A 120 22.87 17.08 -14.86
N ASP A 121 21.63 16.69 -14.63
CA ASP A 121 20.91 17.05 -13.42
C ASP A 121 21.25 16.14 -12.23
N PHE A 122 21.50 14.84 -12.48
CA PHE A 122 21.94 13.90 -11.46
C PHE A 122 23.47 13.73 -11.52
N ARG A 123 24.17 13.98 -10.41
CA ARG A 123 25.64 13.96 -10.35
C ARG A 123 26.15 12.84 -9.45
N PRO A 124 27.36 12.30 -9.70
CA PRO A 124 28.00 11.41 -8.74
C PRO A 124 28.04 12.04 -7.35
N GLY A 125 27.54 11.31 -6.36
CA GLY A 125 27.42 11.80 -4.97
C GLY A 125 26.04 12.33 -4.59
N ASP A 126 25.15 12.60 -5.55
CA ASP A 126 23.75 12.88 -5.27
C ASP A 126 23.07 11.67 -4.63
N ALA A 127 22.01 11.89 -3.86
CA ALA A 127 21.39 10.86 -3.04
C ALA A 127 19.89 10.69 -3.34
N ALA A 128 19.42 9.48 -3.11
CA ALA A 128 18.01 9.19 -2.85
C ALA A 128 17.82 8.75 -1.40
N VAL A 129 16.75 9.22 -0.77
CA VAL A 129 16.37 8.86 0.61
C VAL A 129 15.14 7.96 0.56
N MET A 130 15.12 6.89 1.35
CA MET A 130 13.96 6.01 1.51
C MET A 130 13.94 5.37 2.89
N LEU A 131 12.76 4.87 3.32
CA LEU A 131 12.68 4.07 4.54
C LEU A 131 13.45 2.74 4.39
N HIS A 132 14.17 2.32 5.44
CA HIS A 132 14.78 0.98 5.44
C HIS A 132 13.72 -0.13 5.41
N TYR A 133 12.48 0.17 5.83
CA TYR A 133 11.30 -0.68 5.72
C TYR A 133 10.56 -0.57 4.37
N ALA A 134 11.04 0.24 3.41
CA ALA A 134 10.43 0.33 2.09
C ALA A 134 10.21 -1.06 1.49
N TYR A 135 9.10 -1.23 0.76
CA TYR A 135 8.76 -2.52 0.18
C TYR A 135 9.90 -3.07 -0.68
N GLY A 136 10.21 -4.36 -0.52
CA GLY A 136 11.42 -4.98 -1.09
C GLY A 136 11.65 -4.72 -2.58
N SER A 137 10.60 -4.77 -3.41
CA SER A 137 10.73 -4.46 -4.85
C SER A 137 11.08 -2.99 -5.10
N VAL A 138 10.48 -2.06 -4.35
CA VAL A 138 10.77 -0.62 -4.46
C VAL A 138 12.19 -0.34 -3.98
N LYS A 139 12.57 -0.91 -2.83
CA LYS A 139 13.94 -0.82 -2.29
C LYS A 139 14.99 -1.31 -3.29
N SER A 140 14.78 -2.49 -3.86
CA SER A 140 15.68 -3.06 -4.89
C SER A 140 15.72 -2.19 -6.14
N SER A 141 14.58 -1.63 -6.58
CA SER A 141 14.50 -0.72 -7.71
C SER A 141 15.27 0.57 -7.45
N VAL A 142 15.05 1.22 -6.28
CA VAL A 142 15.78 2.44 -5.89
C VAL A 142 17.30 2.16 -5.90
N GLN A 143 17.74 1.08 -5.28
CA GLN A 143 19.16 0.71 -5.26
C GLN A 143 19.72 0.50 -6.67
N ALA A 144 19.00 -0.24 -7.52
CA ALA A 144 19.46 -0.53 -8.89
C ALA A 144 19.55 0.72 -9.77
N TYR A 145 18.52 1.56 -9.77
CA TYR A 145 18.47 2.75 -10.62
C TYR A 145 19.43 3.84 -10.14
N VAL A 146 19.45 4.11 -8.83
CA VAL A 146 20.33 5.16 -8.25
C VAL A 146 21.80 4.77 -8.37
N ALA A 147 22.16 3.48 -8.14
CA ALA A 147 23.52 3.01 -8.32
C ALA A 147 24.01 3.15 -9.76
N ARG A 148 23.17 2.85 -10.75
CA ARG A 148 23.49 3.06 -12.19
C ARG A 148 23.78 4.53 -12.51
N ALA A 149 23.07 5.44 -11.84
CA ALA A 149 23.26 6.87 -12.01
C ALA A 149 24.48 7.41 -11.20
N GLY A 150 25.23 6.57 -10.50
CA GLY A 150 26.35 6.96 -9.66
C GLY A 150 25.97 7.66 -8.36
N GLY A 151 24.70 7.55 -7.97
CA GLY A 151 24.16 8.14 -6.75
C GLY A 151 24.30 7.24 -5.54
N LYS A 152 23.93 7.79 -4.37
CA LYS A 152 23.87 7.10 -3.09
C LYS A 152 22.43 6.85 -2.67
N VAL A 153 22.19 5.76 -1.97
CA VAL A 153 20.91 5.50 -1.30
C VAL A 153 21.12 5.66 0.20
N ILE A 154 20.28 6.46 0.83
CA ILE A 154 20.28 6.69 2.27
C ILE A 154 19.00 6.08 2.82
N GLU A 155 19.15 5.10 3.69
CA GLU A 155 18.03 4.45 4.37
C GLU A 155 17.72 5.18 5.68
N VAL A 156 16.47 5.56 5.87
CA VAL A 156 15.95 6.10 7.13
C VAL A 156 15.62 4.91 8.03
N HIS A 157 16.35 4.75 9.11
CA HIS A 157 16.18 3.64 10.06
C HIS A 157 15.22 4.06 11.18
N LEU A 158 13.95 3.70 11.04
CA LEU A 158 12.97 3.90 12.10
C LEU A 158 13.19 2.88 13.22
N PRO A 159 13.10 3.30 14.50
CA PRO A 159 13.07 2.36 15.61
C PRO A 159 11.83 1.48 15.54
N PHE A 160 11.91 0.28 16.11
CA PHE A 160 10.76 -0.59 16.26
C PHE A 160 10.92 -1.46 17.52
N PRO A 161 9.92 -1.52 18.39
CA PRO A 161 8.61 -0.84 18.36
C PRO A 161 8.69 0.67 18.26
N LEU A 162 7.69 1.27 17.57
CA LEU A 162 7.59 2.71 17.36
C LEU A 162 6.52 3.30 18.27
N SER A 163 6.80 4.41 18.92
CA SER A 163 5.92 4.99 19.94
C SER A 163 5.28 6.34 19.55
N SER A 164 5.85 7.04 18.56
CA SER A 164 5.32 8.34 18.12
C SER A 164 5.79 8.76 16.74
N ASN A 165 5.11 9.75 16.16
CA ASN A 165 5.54 10.40 14.91
C ASN A 165 6.85 11.18 15.09
N GLU A 166 7.17 11.66 16.28
CA GLU A 166 8.41 12.39 16.58
C GLU A 166 9.66 11.54 16.31
N GLU A 167 9.56 10.23 16.55
CA GLU A 167 10.66 9.31 16.22
C GLU A 167 10.86 9.24 14.70
N ILE A 168 9.76 9.27 13.93
CA ILE A 168 9.82 9.29 12.46
C ILE A 168 10.48 10.56 11.96
N PHE A 169 10.04 11.73 12.45
CA PHE A 169 10.61 13.04 12.06
C PHE A 169 12.09 13.12 12.41
N THR A 170 12.47 12.64 13.58
CA THR A 170 13.88 12.65 14.03
C THR A 170 14.77 11.85 13.09
N GLU A 171 14.36 10.65 12.70
CA GLU A 171 15.18 9.80 11.82
C GLU A 171 15.22 10.32 10.38
N PHE A 172 14.12 10.90 9.89
CA PHE A 172 14.10 11.57 8.59
C PHE A 172 15.04 12.78 8.55
N ASP A 173 15.02 13.63 9.57
CA ASP A 173 15.91 14.80 9.67
C ASP A 173 17.39 14.37 9.63
N LYS A 174 17.76 13.31 10.37
CA LYS A 174 19.12 12.77 10.32
C LYS A 174 19.51 12.31 8.91
N ALA A 175 18.62 11.60 8.24
CA ALA A 175 18.88 11.09 6.88
C ALA A 175 19.00 12.22 5.86
N LEU A 176 18.15 13.24 5.94
CA LEU A 176 18.20 14.42 5.07
C LEU A 176 19.51 15.21 5.26
N LYS A 177 19.96 15.41 6.50
CA LYS A 177 21.25 16.02 6.81
C LYS A 177 22.42 15.19 6.26
N MET A 178 22.36 13.86 6.41
CA MET A 178 23.38 12.95 5.88
C MET A 178 23.45 13.00 4.35
N GLY A 179 22.30 13.14 3.67
CA GLY A 179 22.24 13.26 2.21
C GLY A 179 22.94 14.48 1.63
N LYS A 180 23.03 15.55 2.41
CA LYS A 180 23.68 16.83 2.02
C LYS A 180 25.16 16.89 2.39
N MET A 181 25.68 15.91 3.11
CA MET A 181 27.10 15.93 3.46
C MET A 181 27.96 15.93 2.20
N ASN A 182 29.09 16.66 2.27
CA ASN A 182 30.05 16.81 1.17
C ASN A 182 29.48 17.48 -0.10
N GLY A 183 28.44 18.30 0.04
CA GLY A 183 27.86 19.08 -1.07
C GLY A 183 26.96 18.27 -2.01
N GLY A 184 26.58 17.04 -1.65
CA GLY A 184 25.60 16.25 -2.37
C GLY A 184 24.20 16.87 -2.31
N LYS A 185 23.37 16.55 -3.30
CA LYS A 185 21.94 16.91 -3.33
C LYS A 185 21.07 15.67 -3.14
N ILE A 186 19.94 15.86 -2.48
CA ILE A 186 18.93 14.80 -2.41
C ILE A 186 18.00 14.99 -3.61
N ARG A 187 18.10 14.09 -4.58
CA ARG A 187 17.36 14.14 -5.82
C ARG A 187 15.98 13.51 -5.72
N LEU A 188 15.85 12.53 -4.82
CA LEU A 188 14.61 11.77 -4.64
C LEU A 188 14.41 11.43 -3.16
N ALA A 189 13.21 11.67 -2.65
CA ALA A 189 12.71 11.04 -1.44
C ALA A 189 11.58 10.08 -1.80
N VAL A 190 11.69 8.82 -1.34
CA VAL A 190 10.62 7.81 -1.43
C VAL A 190 10.06 7.59 -0.03
N ILE A 191 8.79 7.92 0.16
CA ILE A 191 8.12 7.89 1.46
C ILE A 191 6.94 6.94 1.37
N ASP A 192 6.93 5.86 2.18
CA ASP A 192 5.75 5.00 2.29
C ASP A 192 4.64 5.74 3.05
N HIS A 193 3.39 5.71 2.58
CA HIS A 193 2.25 6.26 3.33
C HIS A 193 1.80 5.31 4.43
N ILE A 194 1.78 4.00 4.14
CA ILE A 194 1.61 2.94 5.11
C ILE A 194 2.67 1.89 4.81
N THR A 195 3.58 1.66 5.74
CA THR A 195 4.63 0.67 5.55
C THR A 195 4.04 -0.74 5.50
N SER A 196 4.60 -1.59 4.64
CA SER A 196 4.22 -3.01 4.61
C SER A 196 4.59 -3.73 5.91
N MET A 197 5.76 -3.42 6.44
CA MET A 197 6.28 -3.76 7.76
C MET A 197 7.06 -2.53 8.23
N PRO A 198 6.78 -1.97 9.38
CA PRO A 198 5.96 -2.45 10.50
C PRO A 198 4.47 -2.05 10.48
N SER A 199 3.86 -1.78 9.35
CA SER A 199 2.43 -1.47 9.19
C SER A 199 1.98 -0.15 9.84
N VAL A 200 2.85 0.83 9.83
CA VAL A 200 2.66 2.17 10.43
C VAL A 200 2.08 3.11 9.38
N VAL A 201 1.11 3.91 9.79
CA VAL A 201 0.68 5.09 9.04
C VAL A 201 1.71 6.18 9.24
N ILE A 202 2.36 6.58 8.17
CA ILE A 202 3.42 7.59 8.16
C ILE A 202 2.82 8.98 7.95
N PRO A 203 3.24 10.01 8.70
CA PRO A 203 2.77 11.39 8.53
C PRO A 203 3.37 12.02 7.26
N VAL A 204 2.85 11.58 6.09
CA VAL A 204 3.44 11.90 4.78
C VAL A 204 3.40 13.38 4.44
N LYS A 205 2.37 14.10 4.87
CA LYS A 205 2.23 15.55 4.63
C LYS A 205 3.38 16.31 5.27
N GLU A 206 3.64 16.06 6.54
CA GLU A 206 4.69 16.68 7.32
C GLU A 206 6.07 16.31 6.78
N LEU A 207 6.26 15.04 6.39
CA LEU A 207 7.53 14.60 5.79
C LEU A 207 7.75 15.19 4.40
N VAL A 208 6.72 15.34 3.59
CA VAL A 208 6.80 16.04 2.29
C VAL A 208 7.22 17.48 2.51
N GLN A 209 6.63 18.19 3.48
CA GLN A 209 7.03 19.56 3.81
C GLN A 209 8.48 19.61 4.28
N MET A 210 8.90 18.74 5.19
CA MET A 210 10.29 18.62 5.65
C MET A 210 11.26 18.40 4.47
N CYS A 211 10.94 17.51 3.55
CA CYS A 211 11.74 17.27 2.35
C CYS A 211 11.84 18.53 1.46
N ARG A 212 10.73 19.28 1.30
CA ARG A 212 10.72 20.56 0.55
C ARG A 212 11.62 21.60 1.20
N ASP A 213 11.52 21.79 2.51
CA ASP A 213 12.31 22.75 3.28
C ASP A 213 13.80 22.41 3.20
N GLU A 214 14.13 21.13 3.14
CA GLU A 214 15.48 20.63 2.94
C GLU A 214 15.93 20.58 1.47
N GLY A 215 15.12 21.06 0.52
CA GLY A 215 15.48 21.22 -0.88
C GLY A 215 15.59 19.90 -1.67
N VAL A 216 14.81 18.90 -1.30
CA VAL A 216 14.68 17.65 -2.09
C VAL A 216 14.01 17.96 -3.43
N ASP A 217 14.61 17.52 -4.53
CA ASP A 217 14.15 17.86 -5.88
C ASP A 217 12.82 17.19 -6.24
N VAL A 218 12.69 15.90 -5.95
CA VAL A 218 11.54 15.06 -6.29
C VAL A 218 11.07 14.25 -5.08
N ILE A 219 9.76 14.24 -4.82
CA ILE A 219 9.17 13.51 -3.71
C ILE A 219 8.13 12.53 -4.28
N PHE A 220 8.34 11.25 -4.05
CA PHE A 220 7.44 10.16 -4.40
C PHE A 220 6.88 9.50 -3.14
N VAL A 221 5.56 9.49 -3.02
CA VAL A 221 4.86 8.77 -1.95
C VAL A 221 4.37 7.42 -2.46
N ASP A 222 4.93 6.37 -1.88
CA ASP A 222 4.45 4.99 -2.09
C ASP A 222 3.28 4.72 -1.12
N GLY A 223 2.08 4.95 -1.62
CA GLY A 223 0.82 4.66 -0.93
C GLY A 223 0.25 3.28 -1.28
N ALA A 224 1.10 2.26 -1.56
CA ALA A 224 0.64 0.93 -2.00
C ALA A 224 -0.46 0.33 -1.11
N HIS A 225 -0.53 0.71 0.16
CA HIS A 225 -1.54 0.28 1.12
C HIS A 225 -2.60 1.35 1.44
N ALA A 226 -2.60 2.52 0.79
CA ALA A 226 -3.32 3.68 1.26
C ALA A 226 -4.80 3.73 0.84
N ILE A 227 -5.11 3.60 -0.47
CA ILE A 227 -6.49 3.70 -0.95
C ILE A 227 -7.38 2.62 -0.33
N GLY A 228 -8.51 3.02 0.24
CA GLY A 228 -9.40 2.13 0.99
C GLY A 228 -8.97 1.88 2.44
N ASN A 229 -7.82 2.41 2.87
CA ASN A 229 -7.25 2.19 4.19
C ASN A 229 -7.02 3.48 4.98
N VAL A 230 -6.65 4.57 4.30
CA VAL A 230 -6.58 5.94 4.85
C VAL A 230 -7.19 6.92 3.87
N GLU A 231 -7.43 8.13 4.32
CA GLU A 231 -7.81 9.24 3.44
C GLU A 231 -6.61 9.68 2.60
N ILE A 232 -6.87 9.99 1.33
CA ILE A 232 -5.83 10.47 0.42
C ILE A 232 -6.30 11.79 -0.18
N ASP A 233 -5.57 12.86 0.13
CA ASP A 233 -5.67 14.15 -0.54
C ASP A 233 -4.31 14.50 -1.13
N VAL A 234 -4.13 14.20 -2.42
CA VAL A 234 -2.82 14.39 -3.08
C VAL A 234 -2.43 15.86 -3.19
N ARG A 235 -3.40 16.78 -3.16
CA ARG A 235 -3.15 18.23 -3.17
C ARG A 235 -2.63 18.70 -1.83
N ASP A 236 -3.24 18.24 -0.75
CA ASP A 236 -2.84 18.58 0.63
C ASP A 236 -1.50 17.93 1.01
N ILE A 237 -1.27 16.67 0.58
CA ILE A 237 0.02 15.98 0.74
C ILE A 237 1.16 16.72 0.02
N GLY A 238 0.93 17.24 -1.17
CA GLY A 238 1.86 18.10 -1.90
C GLY A 238 3.08 17.41 -2.51
N ALA A 239 3.11 16.06 -2.58
CA ALA A 239 4.15 15.31 -3.27
C ALA A 239 4.13 15.53 -4.80
N ASP A 240 5.24 15.24 -5.49
CA ASP A 240 5.28 15.29 -6.95
C ASP A 240 4.60 14.07 -7.55
N PHE A 241 4.78 12.92 -6.91
CA PHE A 241 4.24 11.63 -7.33
C PHE A 241 3.61 10.89 -6.15
N TYR A 242 2.52 10.20 -6.44
CA TYR A 242 1.84 9.35 -5.47
C TYR A 242 1.28 8.11 -6.18
N THR A 243 1.35 6.93 -5.55
CA THR A 243 0.72 5.72 -6.09
C THR A 243 -0.04 4.96 -5.00
N SER A 244 -1.06 4.19 -5.39
CA SER A 244 -1.68 3.21 -4.51
C SER A 244 -2.26 2.02 -5.26
N ASN A 245 -2.12 0.83 -4.67
CA ASN A 245 -2.65 -0.40 -5.22
C ASN A 245 -4.17 -0.52 -4.98
N LEU A 246 -4.96 -0.64 -6.04
CA LEU A 246 -6.41 -0.80 -5.94
C LEU A 246 -6.80 -2.22 -5.49
N HIS A 247 -5.97 -3.22 -5.78
CA HIS A 247 -6.27 -4.61 -5.45
C HIS A 247 -6.11 -4.97 -3.97
N LYS A 248 -5.40 -4.16 -3.14
CA LYS A 248 -5.18 -4.49 -1.72
C LYS A 248 -6.40 -4.14 -0.85
N TRP A 249 -6.81 -2.88 -0.85
CA TRP A 249 -7.82 -2.37 0.09
C TRP A 249 -9.04 -1.76 -0.60
N PHE A 250 -8.98 -1.59 -1.91
CA PHE A 250 -10.07 -1.04 -2.73
C PHE A 250 -10.86 -2.11 -3.50
N PHE A 251 -10.67 -3.40 -3.21
CA PHE A 251 -11.43 -4.53 -3.77
C PHE A 251 -11.32 -4.73 -5.29
N SER A 252 -10.41 -4.07 -5.96
CA SER A 252 -10.15 -4.28 -7.39
C SER A 252 -9.46 -5.63 -7.63
N PRO A 253 -9.60 -6.24 -8.81
CA PRO A 253 -8.76 -7.36 -9.20
C PRO A 253 -7.27 -6.97 -9.22
N PRO A 254 -6.34 -7.94 -9.14
CA PRO A 254 -4.92 -7.69 -9.35
C PRO A 254 -4.62 -6.98 -10.68
N SER A 255 -3.50 -6.30 -10.76
CA SER A 255 -3.03 -5.52 -11.91
C SER A 255 -3.76 -4.19 -12.13
N ALA A 256 -4.18 -3.56 -11.03
CA ALA A 256 -4.70 -2.20 -11.02
C ALA A 256 -4.12 -1.38 -9.86
N ALA A 257 -3.52 -0.25 -10.19
CA ALA A 257 -3.09 0.80 -9.28
C ALA A 257 -3.28 2.15 -9.96
N PHE A 258 -3.45 3.21 -9.18
CA PHE A 258 -3.34 4.54 -9.74
C PHE A 258 -1.96 5.12 -9.50
N PHE A 259 -1.55 5.97 -10.40
CA PHE A 259 -0.36 6.80 -10.30
C PHE A 259 -0.74 8.25 -10.52
N TYR A 260 -0.51 9.08 -9.50
CA TYR A 260 -0.68 10.52 -9.55
C TYR A 260 0.66 11.18 -9.89
N CYS A 261 0.63 12.10 -10.83
CA CYS A 261 1.73 12.94 -11.22
C CYS A 261 1.28 14.40 -11.18
N LYS A 262 1.83 15.19 -10.25
CA LYS A 262 1.53 16.61 -10.15
C LYS A 262 1.95 17.33 -11.43
N ARG A 263 1.02 18.05 -12.05
CA ARG A 263 1.34 18.89 -13.22
C ARG A 263 2.28 20.02 -12.82
N SER A 264 3.45 20.04 -13.44
CA SER A 264 4.42 21.14 -13.29
C SER A 264 5.35 21.16 -14.49
N ASP A 265 5.95 22.32 -14.77
CA ASP A 265 6.95 22.47 -15.82
C ASP A 265 8.18 21.58 -15.63
N LYS A 266 8.37 21.06 -14.41
CA LYS A 266 9.47 20.14 -14.06
C LYS A 266 9.27 18.72 -14.58
N VAL A 267 8.04 18.33 -14.93
CA VAL A 267 7.67 16.91 -15.22
C VAL A 267 7.21 16.73 -16.67
N LEU A 268 7.69 17.56 -17.59
CA LEU A 268 7.27 17.54 -19.00
C LEU A 268 7.67 16.27 -19.79
N ASN A 269 8.67 15.51 -19.32
CA ASN A 269 9.23 14.36 -20.02
C ASN A 269 9.05 13.05 -19.22
N LEU A 270 7.94 12.93 -18.51
CA LEU A 270 7.60 11.69 -17.82
C LEU A 270 6.90 10.73 -18.76
N HIS A 271 7.50 9.57 -19.00
CA HIS A 271 7.00 8.55 -19.92
C HIS A 271 6.85 7.19 -19.25
N HIS A 272 5.97 6.36 -19.81
CA HIS A 272 5.87 4.97 -19.40
C HIS A 272 7.12 4.19 -19.86
N PRO A 273 7.73 3.32 -19.00
CA PRO A 273 8.92 2.53 -19.36
C PRO A 273 8.72 1.66 -20.61
N VAL A 274 7.50 1.17 -20.81
CA VAL A 274 7.12 0.47 -22.05
C VAL A 274 6.63 1.50 -23.06
N VAL A 275 7.47 1.80 -24.03
CA VAL A 275 7.14 2.73 -25.10
C VAL A 275 6.10 2.10 -26.04
N SER A 276 5.01 2.80 -26.29
CA SER A 276 3.91 2.33 -27.14
C SER A 276 3.61 3.33 -28.25
N VAL A 277 2.58 3.05 -29.05
CA VAL A 277 2.10 3.94 -30.12
C VAL A 277 1.57 5.28 -29.59
N GLU A 278 1.32 5.37 -28.30
CA GLU A 278 0.84 6.59 -27.63
C GLU A 278 2.00 7.46 -27.07
N TYR A 279 3.25 7.12 -27.34
CA TYR A 279 4.42 7.85 -26.86
C TYR A 279 4.35 9.33 -27.24
N GLY A 280 4.57 10.21 -26.26
CA GLY A 280 4.53 11.66 -26.42
C GLY A 280 3.13 12.27 -26.20
N ASN A 281 2.09 11.47 -25.97
CA ASN A 281 0.73 11.96 -25.70
C ASN A 281 0.46 12.20 -24.19
N GLY A 282 1.51 12.10 -23.36
CA GLY A 282 1.45 12.23 -21.91
C GLY A 282 1.20 10.91 -21.20
N LEU A 283 1.77 10.78 -20.00
CA LEU A 283 1.81 9.52 -19.26
C LEU A 283 0.44 8.85 -19.09
N ALA A 284 -0.60 9.65 -18.83
CA ALA A 284 -1.96 9.13 -18.63
C ALA A 284 -2.53 8.40 -19.87
N ILE A 285 -2.16 8.85 -21.07
CA ILE A 285 -2.55 8.23 -22.33
C ILE A 285 -1.59 7.09 -22.68
N GLU A 286 -0.29 7.27 -22.48
CA GLU A 286 0.71 6.23 -22.68
C GLU A 286 0.42 4.98 -21.84
N SER A 287 0.06 5.17 -20.55
CA SER A 287 -0.28 4.09 -19.63
C SER A 287 -1.58 3.37 -20.00
N ALA A 288 -2.50 4.04 -20.70
CA ALA A 288 -3.77 3.45 -21.10
C ALA A 288 -3.62 2.38 -22.21
N TRP A 289 -2.48 2.39 -22.94
CA TRP A 289 -2.15 1.36 -23.92
C TRP A 289 -0.65 1.11 -23.97
N ILE A 290 -0.21 0.00 -23.41
CA ILE A 290 1.20 -0.44 -23.43
C ILE A 290 1.40 -1.75 -24.20
N GLY A 291 0.54 -2.02 -25.18
CA GLY A 291 0.50 -3.22 -25.99
C GLY A 291 -0.75 -4.06 -25.75
N THR A 292 -0.96 -5.11 -26.56
CA THR A 292 -2.12 -6.01 -26.42
C THR A 292 -1.97 -6.85 -25.16
N ARG A 293 -2.88 -6.62 -24.21
CA ARG A 293 -2.96 -7.34 -22.93
C ARG A 293 -4.36 -7.27 -22.35
N ASP A 294 -4.59 -7.92 -21.24
CA ASP A 294 -5.86 -7.80 -20.48
C ASP A 294 -5.88 -6.47 -19.70
N TYR A 295 -6.78 -5.57 -20.05
CA TYR A 295 -7.05 -4.30 -19.37
C TYR A 295 -8.25 -4.37 -18.44
N SER A 296 -8.91 -5.49 -18.32
CA SER A 296 -10.18 -5.63 -17.59
C SER A 296 -10.08 -5.22 -16.11
N ALA A 297 -8.95 -5.50 -15.46
CA ALA A 297 -8.71 -5.08 -14.07
C ALA A 297 -8.69 -3.55 -13.89
N GLN A 298 -8.29 -2.81 -14.90
CA GLN A 298 -8.23 -1.36 -14.90
C GLN A 298 -9.57 -0.74 -15.30
N LEU A 299 -10.33 -1.42 -16.15
CA LEU A 299 -11.62 -0.96 -16.65
C LEU A 299 -12.78 -1.19 -15.65
N VAL A 300 -12.65 -2.20 -14.77
CA VAL A 300 -13.67 -2.55 -13.78
C VAL A 300 -13.67 -1.64 -12.54
N ILE A 301 -12.77 -0.66 -12.45
CA ILE A 301 -12.64 0.22 -11.28
C ILE A 301 -13.95 0.95 -10.94
N PRO A 302 -14.74 1.51 -11.90
CA PRO A 302 -16.02 2.14 -11.57
C PRO A 302 -17.02 1.18 -10.92
N GLU A 303 -17.08 -0.07 -11.39
CA GLU A 303 -17.97 -1.10 -10.85
C GLU A 303 -17.62 -1.48 -9.40
N VAL A 304 -16.36 -1.32 -8.98
CA VAL A 304 -15.95 -1.55 -7.58
C VAL A 304 -16.73 -0.61 -6.64
N LEU A 305 -16.84 0.68 -6.98
CA LEU A 305 -17.65 1.60 -6.20
C LEU A 305 -19.13 1.30 -6.32
N GLU A 306 -19.63 1.14 -7.55
CA GLU A 306 -21.06 1.02 -7.84
C GLU A 306 -21.67 -0.27 -7.28
N LEU A 307 -20.99 -1.41 -7.46
CA LEU A 307 -21.55 -2.72 -7.11
C LEU A 307 -21.21 -3.16 -5.69
N PHE A 308 -20.16 -2.62 -5.08
CA PHE A 308 -19.70 -3.08 -3.78
C PHE A 308 -19.51 -1.97 -2.75
N VAL A 309 -18.57 -1.05 -2.93
CA VAL A 309 -18.16 -0.09 -1.88
C VAL A 309 -19.31 0.83 -1.45
N ASN A 310 -20.09 1.37 -2.39
CA ASN A 310 -21.22 2.25 -2.10
C ASN A 310 -22.41 1.56 -1.42
N ARG A 311 -22.37 0.24 -1.29
CA ARG A 311 -23.38 -0.53 -0.53
C ARG A 311 -23.09 -0.53 0.98
N PHE A 312 -21.91 -0.11 1.42
CA PHE A 312 -21.58 0.03 2.84
C PHE A 312 -22.09 1.40 3.34
N GLU A 313 -22.55 1.44 4.59
CA GLU A 313 -22.84 2.68 5.27
C GLU A 313 -21.57 3.55 5.34
N GLY A 314 -21.66 4.80 4.88
CA GLY A 314 -20.48 5.68 4.76
C GLY A 314 -19.51 5.31 3.64
N GLY A 315 -19.84 4.33 2.77
CA GLY A 315 -19.00 3.94 1.64
C GLY A 315 -17.59 3.54 2.06
N ILE A 316 -16.58 4.06 1.34
CA ILE A 316 -15.16 3.78 1.61
C ILE A 316 -14.71 4.24 3.01
N GLU A 317 -15.24 5.35 3.50
CA GLU A 317 -14.93 5.87 4.84
C GLU A 317 -15.50 4.97 5.92
N GLY A 318 -16.73 4.50 5.77
CA GLY A 318 -17.35 3.52 6.67
C GLY A 318 -16.56 2.21 6.72
N ILE A 319 -16.07 1.72 5.58
CA ILE A 319 -15.20 0.53 5.50
C ILE A 319 -13.88 0.78 6.26
N ARG A 320 -13.22 1.92 6.04
CA ARG A 320 -11.96 2.28 6.73
C ARG A 320 -12.13 2.26 8.23
N LYS A 321 -13.18 2.97 8.73
CA LYS A 321 -13.47 3.03 10.16
C LYS A 321 -13.75 1.65 10.74
N ARG A 322 -14.62 0.86 10.10
CA ARG A 322 -14.92 -0.52 10.52
C ARG A 322 -13.66 -1.37 10.63
N ASN A 323 -12.81 -1.33 9.59
CA ASN A 323 -11.60 -2.15 9.55
C ASN A 323 -10.59 -1.72 10.62
N HIS A 324 -10.41 -0.41 10.82
CA HIS A 324 -9.54 0.12 11.86
C HIS A 324 -10.03 -0.28 13.27
N ASP A 325 -11.29 -0.02 13.60
CA ASP A 325 -11.84 -0.35 14.91
C ASP A 325 -11.67 -1.84 15.22
N LYS A 326 -11.93 -2.70 14.22
CA LYS A 326 -11.81 -4.15 14.39
C LYS A 326 -10.38 -4.64 14.50
N ILE A 327 -9.43 -4.08 13.76
CA ILE A 327 -8.04 -4.53 13.88
C ILE A 327 -7.44 -4.13 15.23
N VAL A 328 -7.76 -2.96 15.76
CA VAL A 328 -7.33 -2.53 17.09
C VAL A 328 -7.91 -3.46 18.16
N GLU A 329 -9.22 -3.72 18.14
CA GLU A 329 -9.88 -4.66 19.06
C GLU A 329 -9.21 -6.04 19.05
N MET A 330 -8.94 -6.57 17.86
CA MET A 330 -8.33 -7.90 17.74
C MET A 330 -6.85 -7.90 18.15
N ALA A 331 -6.11 -6.86 17.85
CA ALA A 331 -4.73 -6.72 18.28
C ALA A 331 -4.60 -6.66 19.82
N GLU A 332 -5.43 -5.86 20.49
CA GLU A 332 -5.49 -5.78 21.95
C GLU A 332 -5.88 -7.12 22.60
N MET A 333 -6.84 -7.83 22.00
CA MET A 333 -7.24 -9.16 22.45
C MET A 333 -6.07 -10.14 22.40
N LEU A 334 -5.29 -10.13 21.30
CA LEU A 334 -4.14 -11.03 21.11
C LEU A 334 -3.01 -10.73 22.10
N VAL A 335 -2.60 -9.46 22.26
CA VAL A 335 -1.51 -9.11 23.20
C VAL A 335 -1.91 -9.42 24.63
N LYS A 336 -3.16 -9.20 24.99
CA LYS A 336 -3.69 -9.58 26.32
C LYS A 336 -3.65 -11.09 26.54
N ALA A 337 -4.04 -11.88 25.53
CA ALA A 337 -4.06 -13.34 25.63
C ALA A 337 -2.67 -13.95 25.72
N TRP A 338 -1.65 -13.32 25.12
CA TRP A 338 -0.28 -13.83 25.06
C TRP A 338 0.67 -13.16 26.09
N GLY A 339 0.24 -12.09 26.75
CA GLY A 339 1.09 -11.31 27.65
C GLY A 339 2.21 -10.58 26.91
N THR A 340 1.91 -10.05 25.72
CA THR A 340 2.86 -9.35 24.83
C THR A 340 2.47 -7.87 24.66
N GLU A 341 3.05 -7.17 23.70
CA GLU A 341 2.80 -5.76 23.41
C GLU A 341 2.57 -5.53 21.90
N LEU A 342 1.96 -4.40 21.56
CA LEU A 342 1.84 -3.94 20.18
C LEU A 342 3.18 -3.38 19.68
N GLY A 343 3.41 -3.48 18.39
CA GLY A 343 4.58 -2.87 17.74
C GLY A 343 4.47 -1.36 17.57
N THR A 344 3.22 -0.83 17.62
CA THR A 344 2.92 0.60 17.46
C THR A 344 1.65 0.95 18.19
N PRO A 345 1.44 2.21 18.63
CA PRO A 345 0.19 2.66 19.20
C PRO A 345 -0.99 2.48 18.22
N PRO A 346 -2.21 2.23 18.73
CA PRO A 346 -3.40 2.03 17.89
C PRO A 346 -3.66 3.15 16.88
N GLU A 347 -3.42 4.41 17.25
CA GLU A 347 -3.59 5.59 16.40
C GLU A 347 -2.63 5.66 15.21
N MET A 348 -1.53 4.91 15.25
CA MET A 348 -0.58 4.76 14.14
C MET A 348 -0.89 3.54 13.27
N CYS A 349 -1.92 2.76 13.61
CA CYS A 349 -2.39 1.63 12.80
C CYS A 349 -3.41 2.09 11.75
N SER A 350 -3.50 1.33 10.66
CA SER A 350 -4.59 1.45 9.69
C SER A 350 -5.58 0.27 9.85
N SER A 351 -5.76 -0.54 8.82
CA SER A 351 -6.43 -1.86 8.92
C SER A 351 -5.43 -3.00 9.11
N MET A 352 -4.22 -2.67 9.52
CA MET A 352 -3.13 -3.60 9.86
C MET A 352 -2.50 -3.20 11.18
N ALA A 353 -2.08 -4.20 11.97
CA ALA A 353 -1.37 -3.98 13.22
C ALA A 353 -0.26 -5.03 13.40
N MET A 354 0.80 -4.63 14.11
CA MET A 354 1.90 -5.52 14.50
C MET A 354 1.70 -5.97 15.94
N VAL A 355 1.56 -7.28 16.13
CA VAL A 355 1.33 -7.90 17.43
C VAL A 355 2.56 -8.69 17.83
N GLY A 356 3.14 -8.40 19.00
CA GLY A 356 4.30 -9.12 19.51
C GLY A 356 3.98 -10.58 19.80
N MET A 357 4.88 -11.47 19.39
CA MET A 357 4.78 -12.91 19.64
C MET A 357 5.45 -13.28 20.98
N PRO A 358 4.97 -14.33 21.70
CA PRO A 358 5.65 -14.79 22.91
C PRO A 358 7.12 -15.11 22.69
N ALA A 359 7.99 -14.54 23.51
CA ALA A 359 9.45 -14.70 23.38
C ALA A 359 9.90 -16.17 23.48
N CYS A 360 9.17 -17.01 24.21
CA CYS A 360 9.47 -18.45 24.35
C CYS A 360 9.35 -19.23 23.04
N LEU A 361 8.72 -18.68 21.99
CA LEU A 361 8.72 -19.29 20.64
C LEU A 361 10.10 -19.27 19.98
N GLY A 362 11.05 -18.48 20.49
CA GLY A 362 12.45 -18.51 20.09
C GLY A 362 12.69 -18.08 18.64
N ILE A 363 12.00 -17.03 18.19
CA ILE A 363 12.21 -16.45 16.84
C ILE A 363 13.53 -15.68 16.88
N SER A 364 14.58 -16.24 16.26
CA SER A 364 15.95 -15.69 16.31
C SER A 364 16.42 -15.06 14.99
N GLY A 365 15.61 -15.17 13.93
CA GLY A 365 15.93 -14.63 12.62
C GLY A 365 14.75 -14.69 11.65
N THR A 366 14.96 -14.13 10.46
CA THR A 366 13.95 -14.14 9.38
C THR A 366 13.56 -15.56 8.96
N GLU A 367 14.49 -16.50 9.00
CA GLU A 367 14.23 -17.90 8.66
C GLU A 367 13.24 -18.53 9.64
N ASP A 368 13.43 -18.33 10.95
CA ASP A 368 12.50 -18.82 11.97
C ASP A 368 11.11 -18.23 11.79
N ALA A 369 11.04 -16.94 11.50
CA ALA A 369 9.77 -16.26 11.23
C ALA A 369 9.03 -16.90 10.03
N LEU A 370 9.73 -17.21 8.94
CA LEU A 370 9.16 -17.88 7.76
C LEU A 370 8.74 -19.31 8.04
N LYS A 371 9.53 -20.07 8.79
CA LYS A 371 9.20 -21.45 9.21
C LYS A 371 7.95 -21.45 10.09
N LEU A 372 7.89 -20.56 11.10
CA LEU A 372 6.72 -20.44 11.97
C LEU A 372 5.46 -20.04 11.18
N ARG A 373 5.55 -19.09 10.26
CA ARG A 373 4.46 -18.72 9.36
C ARG A 373 3.96 -19.95 8.58
N THR A 374 4.88 -20.74 8.03
CA THR A 374 4.55 -21.96 7.28
C THR A 374 3.89 -23.01 8.19
N HIS A 375 4.42 -23.19 9.40
CA HIS A 375 3.84 -24.10 10.39
C HIS A 375 2.42 -23.69 10.79
N LEU A 376 2.16 -22.40 11.04
CA LEU A 376 0.82 -21.88 11.34
C LEU A 376 -0.16 -22.14 10.18
N ARG A 377 0.27 -21.91 8.95
CA ARG A 377 -0.56 -22.19 7.75
C ARG A 377 -0.91 -23.67 7.62
N VAL A 378 0.08 -24.55 7.72
CA VAL A 378 -0.09 -25.99 7.46
C VAL A 378 -0.84 -26.66 8.60
N SER A 379 -0.41 -26.44 9.85
CA SER A 379 -0.90 -27.16 11.03
C SER A 379 -2.14 -26.55 11.65
N PHE A 380 -2.27 -25.22 11.62
CA PHE A 380 -3.37 -24.48 12.29
C PHE A 380 -4.33 -23.80 11.32
N LYS A 381 -4.02 -23.83 10.01
CA LYS A 381 -4.84 -23.15 8.97
C LYS A 381 -4.97 -21.65 9.23
N VAL A 382 -3.88 -21.00 9.66
CA VAL A 382 -3.81 -19.56 9.89
C VAL A 382 -2.79 -18.95 8.92
N GLU A 383 -3.26 -18.03 8.06
CA GLU A 383 -2.38 -17.29 7.14
C GLU A 383 -2.10 -15.90 7.72
N VAL A 384 -0.93 -15.74 8.30
CA VAL A 384 -0.45 -14.49 8.91
C VAL A 384 1.05 -14.32 8.66
N PRO A 385 1.53 -13.17 8.20
CA PRO A 385 2.96 -12.90 8.10
C PRO A 385 3.59 -12.76 9.49
N ILE A 386 4.73 -13.39 9.67
CA ILE A 386 5.57 -13.25 10.86
C ILE A 386 6.88 -12.59 10.44
N TYR A 387 7.33 -11.63 11.24
CA TYR A 387 8.56 -10.87 11.01
C TYR A 387 9.47 -10.97 12.22
N TYR A 388 10.78 -11.06 11.95
CA TYR A 388 11.81 -10.94 12.95
C TYR A 388 12.24 -9.48 13.12
N THR A 389 12.46 -9.08 14.35
CA THR A 389 13.07 -7.80 14.73
C THR A 389 14.22 -8.06 15.69
N ALA A 390 15.38 -7.46 15.46
CA ALA A 390 16.50 -7.58 16.37
C ALA A 390 16.11 -7.11 17.79
N PRO A 391 16.57 -7.79 18.84
CA PRO A 391 16.24 -7.42 20.21
C PRO A 391 16.76 -6.02 20.54
N LEU A 392 15.98 -5.26 21.28
CA LEU A 392 16.45 -3.99 21.83
C LEU A 392 17.49 -4.25 22.93
N GLU A 393 18.60 -3.51 22.89
CA GLU A 393 19.70 -3.63 23.85
C GLU A 393 19.20 -3.45 25.29
N GLY A 394 19.61 -4.34 26.20
CA GLY A 394 19.28 -4.27 27.64
C GLY A 394 17.90 -4.82 28.06
N LYS A 395 17.06 -5.29 27.13
CA LYS A 395 15.80 -5.98 27.50
C LYS A 395 16.02 -7.44 27.85
N VAL A 396 15.49 -7.89 28.99
CA VAL A 396 15.40 -9.31 29.37
C VAL A 396 14.17 -9.91 28.68
N ASN A 397 14.33 -11.07 28.01
CA ASN A 397 13.28 -11.74 27.23
C ASN A 397 12.60 -10.81 26.20
N PRO A 398 13.37 -10.22 25.28
CA PRO A 398 12.80 -9.29 24.31
C PRO A 398 11.88 -10.02 23.34
N ILE A 399 10.80 -9.36 22.96
CA ILE A 399 9.98 -9.77 21.83
C ILE A 399 10.80 -9.54 20.56
N THR A 400 11.09 -10.63 19.84
CA THR A 400 11.86 -10.61 18.60
C THR A 400 11.02 -11.02 17.38
N GLY A 401 9.83 -11.54 17.61
CA GLY A 401 8.87 -11.90 16.56
C GLY A 401 7.62 -11.04 16.63
N TYR A 402 7.14 -10.59 15.49
CA TYR A 402 5.88 -9.84 15.36
C TYR A 402 5.03 -10.42 14.25
N ALA A 403 3.73 -10.62 14.55
CA ALA A 403 2.73 -10.97 13.56
C ALA A 403 2.10 -9.72 12.98
N ARG A 404 2.05 -9.57 11.65
CA ARG A 404 1.26 -8.53 11.00
C ARG A 404 -0.14 -9.05 10.75
N ILE A 405 -1.06 -8.74 11.62
CA ILE A 405 -2.47 -9.03 11.41
C ILE A 405 -3.14 -7.93 10.58
N SER A 406 -4.22 -8.27 9.90
CA SER A 406 -5.00 -7.32 9.11
C SER A 406 -6.47 -7.67 9.12
N HIS A 407 -7.35 -6.65 9.03
CA HIS A 407 -8.80 -6.83 8.95
C HIS A 407 -9.35 -6.28 7.64
N GLN A 408 -10.33 -6.99 7.08
CA GLN A 408 -11.15 -6.53 5.97
C GLN A 408 -12.59 -7.00 6.20
N VAL A 409 -13.56 -6.38 5.54
CA VAL A 409 -15.00 -6.57 5.75
C VAL A 409 -15.48 -8.02 5.78
N TYR A 410 -14.73 -8.95 5.19
CA TYR A 410 -15.04 -10.38 5.15
C TYR A 410 -14.39 -11.21 6.26
N ASN A 411 -13.56 -10.61 7.12
CA ASN A 411 -12.99 -11.32 8.27
C ASN A 411 -14.01 -11.43 9.40
N THR A 412 -13.91 -12.53 10.13
CA THR A 412 -14.68 -12.80 11.34
C THR A 412 -13.79 -12.77 12.59
N ILE A 413 -14.39 -12.67 13.76
CA ILE A 413 -13.66 -12.74 15.04
C ILE A 413 -13.00 -14.11 15.21
N GLU A 414 -13.63 -15.15 14.71
CA GLU A 414 -13.15 -16.54 14.76
C GLU A 414 -11.81 -16.72 14.06
N ASP A 415 -11.50 -15.92 13.03
CA ASP A 415 -10.19 -15.94 12.36
C ASP A 415 -9.08 -15.61 13.38
N TYR A 416 -9.29 -14.62 14.23
CA TYR A 416 -8.34 -14.18 15.23
C TYR A 416 -8.31 -15.10 16.46
N TYR A 417 -9.45 -15.66 16.85
CA TYR A 417 -9.50 -16.67 17.91
C TYR A 417 -8.72 -17.92 17.52
N ARG A 418 -8.82 -18.37 16.27
CA ARG A 418 -8.01 -19.48 15.76
C ARG A 418 -6.52 -19.17 15.87
N PHE A 419 -6.11 -17.97 15.50
CA PHE A 419 -4.71 -17.56 15.65
C PHE A 419 -4.27 -17.47 17.11
N ARG A 420 -5.08 -16.87 17.96
CA ARG A 420 -4.85 -16.82 19.41
C ARG A 420 -4.59 -18.22 19.98
N ASP A 421 -5.50 -19.13 19.72
CA ASP A 421 -5.49 -20.48 20.29
C ASP A 421 -4.35 -21.34 19.72
N ALA A 422 -3.97 -21.10 18.46
CA ALA A 422 -2.79 -21.74 17.86
C ALA A 422 -1.52 -21.35 18.62
N ILE A 423 -1.31 -20.06 18.91
CA ILE A 423 -0.14 -19.59 19.65
C ILE A 423 -0.17 -20.09 21.10
N ILE A 424 -1.31 -20.03 21.79
CA ILE A 424 -1.46 -20.56 23.15
C ILE A 424 -1.10 -22.05 23.19
N LYS A 425 -1.56 -22.83 22.19
CA LYS A 425 -1.20 -24.24 22.10
C LYS A 425 0.29 -24.46 21.92
N LEU A 426 0.95 -23.72 21.02
CA LEU A 426 2.39 -23.79 20.82
C LEU A 426 3.17 -23.49 22.11
N VAL A 427 2.75 -22.46 22.85
CA VAL A 427 3.36 -22.11 24.14
C VAL A 427 3.18 -23.23 25.18
N ASN A 428 1.96 -23.79 25.30
CA ASN A 428 1.67 -24.88 26.24
C ASN A 428 2.42 -26.18 25.89
N ASP A 429 2.65 -26.43 24.60
CA ASP A 429 3.42 -27.59 24.11
C ASP A 429 4.95 -27.36 24.22
N ALA A 430 5.41 -26.27 24.83
CA ALA A 430 6.81 -25.86 24.93
C ALA A 430 7.50 -25.81 23.53
N PHE A 431 6.77 -25.44 22.51
CA PHE A 431 7.27 -25.33 21.14
C PHE A 431 8.28 -24.17 21.02
N THR A 432 9.35 -24.43 20.26
CA THR A 432 10.29 -23.38 19.82
C THR A 432 10.58 -23.52 18.33
N CYS A 433 10.95 -22.42 17.67
CA CYS A 433 11.30 -22.44 16.25
C CYS A 433 12.49 -23.35 15.91
N VAL A 434 13.35 -23.64 16.89
CA VAL A 434 14.46 -24.61 16.75
C VAL A 434 13.95 -26.02 16.41
N LEU A 435 12.72 -26.37 16.79
CA LEU A 435 12.12 -27.68 16.50
C LEU A 435 11.65 -27.81 15.04
N LEU A 436 11.59 -26.69 14.30
CA LEU A 436 11.24 -26.71 12.87
C LEU A 436 12.51 -27.02 12.06
N SER A 437 12.75 -28.30 11.78
CA SER A 437 13.84 -28.73 10.88
C SER A 437 13.73 -28.08 9.49
N ASN A 438 14.85 -28.00 8.81
CA ASN A 438 15.01 -27.44 7.45
C ASN A 438 14.20 -28.22 6.42
#